data_08874baa557183d8ca06bded794a9990
#
_entry.id   08874baa557183d8ca06bded794a9990
#
_cell.length_a   1.000
_cell.length_b   1.000
_cell.length_c   1.000
_cell.angle_alpha   90.00
_cell.angle_beta   90.00
_cell.angle_gamma   90.00
#
_symmetry.space_group_name_H-M   'P 1'
#
loop_
_entity.id
_entity.type
_entity.pdbx_description
1 polymer ?
#
loop_
_entity_poly.entity_id
_entity_poly.type
_entity_poly.pdbx_seq_one_letter_code
_entity_poly.pdbx_strand_id
1 'polypeptide(L)'
;MQIPIPSLEDGSPDWSIVSRAWWDAVDLIERSEERGVFACDMALELRVMGGSDVLMAPQFGNKHGTLSIEPVSTRIVHKEVWEDFKDELAKVWMSYKEFDGSPLLSRVHWAKESPRSVTIDEVVSLLSPDSPPTCALCR
;
A
#
# COMPACT_ATOMS: atom_id res chain seq x y z
N MET A 1 -0.82 2.96 3.56
CA MET A 1 -0.13 1.82 2.89
C MET A 1 1.25 2.24 2.41
N GLN A 2 2.15 1.27 2.30
CA GLN A 2 3.48 1.40 1.72
C GLN A 2 3.52 0.51 0.48
N ILE A 3 3.60 1.11 -0.69
CA ILE A 3 3.52 0.43 -1.98
C ILE A 3 4.90 0.52 -2.62
N PRO A 4 5.60 -0.59 -2.91
CA PRO A 4 6.84 -0.57 -3.64
C PRO A 4 6.64 0.06 -5.03
N ILE A 5 7.64 0.78 -5.53
CA ILE A 5 7.65 1.20 -6.93
C ILE A 5 8.14 0.00 -7.75
N PRO A 6 7.28 -0.56 -8.65
CA PRO A 6 7.63 -1.75 -9.39
C PRO A 6 8.70 -1.50 -10.45
N SER A 7 9.24 -2.56 -11.00
CA SER A 7 10.10 -2.49 -12.18
C SER A 7 9.28 -2.61 -13.46
N LEU A 8 9.74 -1.94 -14.52
CA LEU A 8 9.37 -2.25 -15.90
C LEU A 8 10.18 -3.45 -16.41
N GLU A 9 9.85 -3.96 -17.59
CA GLU A 9 10.53 -5.10 -18.21
C GLU A 9 12.03 -4.84 -18.41
N ASP A 10 12.42 -3.61 -18.68
CA ASP A 10 13.83 -3.18 -18.82
C ASP A 10 14.54 -2.97 -17.48
N GLY A 11 13.86 -3.20 -16.36
CA GLY A 11 14.38 -3.03 -15.01
C GLY A 11 14.39 -1.59 -14.49
N SER A 12 13.88 -0.63 -15.24
CA SER A 12 13.67 0.75 -14.79
C SER A 12 12.44 0.86 -13.89
N PRO A 13 12.30 1.93 -13.07
CA PRO A 13 11.15 2.11 -12.21
C PRO A 13 9.88 2.46 -12.99
N ASP A 14 8.77 1.81 -12.65
CA ASP A 14 7.44 2.17 -13.15
C ASP A 14 6.79 3.23 -12.26
N TRP A 15 6.96 4.49 -12.63
CA TRP A 15 6.35 5.62 -11.94
C TRP A 15 4.83 5.74 -12.14
N SER A 16 4.24 5.00 -13.07
CA SER A 16 2.79 5.04 -13.30
C SER A 16 2.00 4.57 -12.07
N ILE A 17 2.61 3.73 -11.23
CA ILE A 17 2.02 3.27 -9.98
C ILE A 17 1.61 4.42 -9.05
N VAL A 18 2.36 5.53 -9.07
CA VAL A 18 2.08 6.71 -8.23
C VAL A 18 0.73 7.32 -8.60
N SER A 19 0.53 7.58 -9.90
CA SER A 19 -0.74 8.10 -10.40
C SER A 19 -1.87 7.10 -10.21
N ARG A 20 -1.63 5.81 -10.50
CA ARG A 20 -2.65 4.77 -10.35
C ARG A 20 -3.12 4.65 -8.91
N ALA A 21 -2.21 4.55 -7.96
CA ALA A 21 -2.57 4.42 -6.54
C ALA A 21 -3.32 5.64 -6.00
N TRP A 22 -2.97 6.82 -6.50
CA TRP A 22 -3.68 8.05 -6.16
C TRP A 22 -5.11 8.05 -6.69
N TRP A 23 -5.29 7.80 -7.98
CA TRP A 23 -6.60 7.86 -8.61
C TRP A 23 -7.52 6.72 -8.17
N ASP A 24 -7.00 5.53 -7.93
CA ASP A 24 -7.77 4.43 -7.34
C ASP A 24 -8.34 4.81 -5.95
N ALA A 25 -7.59 5.59 -5.16
CA ALA A 25 -8.10 6.10 -3.89
C ALA A 25 -9.15 7.19 -4.08
N VAL A 26 -8.93 8.14 -4.99
CA VAL A 26 -9.89 9.21 -5.31
C VAL A 26 -11.19 8.62 -5.83
N ASP A 27 -11.12 7.68 -6.77
CA ASP A 27 -12.31 6.99 -7.31
C ASP A 27 -13.11 6.26 -6.22
N LEU A 28 -12.42 5.68 -5.22
CA LEU A 28 -13.10 5.03 -4.10
C LEU A 28 -13.77 6.06 -3.19
N ILE A 29 -13.11 7.19 -2.92
CA ILE A 29 -13.69 8.30 -2.15
C ILE A 29 -14.95 8.82 -2.85
N GLU A 30 -14.85 9.16 -4.13
CA GLU A 30 -15.98 9.68 -4.93
C GLU A 30 -17.17 8.70 -4.94
N ARG A 31 -16.91 7.40 -5.18
CA ARG A 31 -17.95 6.37 -5.11
C ARG A 31 -18.60 6.24 -3.74
N SER A 32 -17.86 6.49 -2.67
CA SER A 32 -18.38 6.49 -1.30
C SER A 32 -19.27 7.70 -1.06
N GLU A 33 -18.86 8.88 -1.53
CA GLU A 33 -19.62 10.12 -1.42
C GLU A 33 -20.92 10.08 -2.22
N GLU A 34 -20.91 9.50 -3.43
CA GLU A 34 -22.12 9.26 -4.23
C GLU A 34 -23.16 8.41 -3.49
N ARG A 35 -22.71 7.52 -2.60
CA ARG A 35 -23.56 6.71 -1.72
C ARG A 35 -23.97 7.45 -0.44
N GLY A 36 -23.57 8.70 -0.27
CA GLY A 36 -23.78 9.50 0.94
C GLY A 36 -22.87 9.12 2.10
N VAL A 37 -21.74 8.47 1.83
CA VAL A 37 -20.77 7.98 2.82
C VAL A 37 -19.47 8.78 2.69
N PHE A 38 -19.17 9.59 3.69
CA PHE A 38 -17.98 10.45 3.74
C PHE A 38 -16.92 9.83 4.65
N ALA A 39 -16.22 8.82 4.15
CA ALA A 39 -15.23 8.07 4.93
C ALA A 39 -13.90 8.81 5.08
N CYS A 40 -13.45 9.51 4.03
CA CYS A 40 -12.21 10.30 4.02
C CYS A 40 -12.60 11.79 4.02
N ASP A 41 -12.85 12.34 5.20
CA ASP A 41 -13.40 13.70 5.37
C ASP A 41 -12.33 14.78 5.63
N MET A 42 -11.04 14.43 5.60
CA MET A 42 -9.96 15.36 5.92
C MET A 42 -8.93 15.50 4.80
N ALA A 43 -8.21 14.43 4.47
CA ALA A 43 -7.13 14.48 3.48
C ALA A 43 -6.78 13.11 2.91
N LEU A 44 -6.25 13.12 1.69
CA LEU A 44 -5.47 12.03 1.12
C LEU A 44 -4.04 12.51 0.98
N GLU A 45 -3.09 11.85 1.65
CA GLU A 45 -1.68 12.20 1.60
C GLU A 45 -0.88 11.18 0.81
N LEU A 46 0.08 11.67 0.01
CA LEU A 46 0.99 10.85 -0.77
C LEU A 46 2.41 11.37 -0.61
N ARG A 47 3.35 10.44 -0.38
CA ARG A 47 4.79 10.73 -0.31
C ARG A 47 5.55 9.65 -1.06
N VAL A 48 6.55 10.05 -1.81
CA VAL A 48 7.50 9.12 -2.43
C VAL A 48 8.80 9.16 -1.63
N MET A 49 9.29 8.00 -1.24
CA MET A 49 10.48 7.83 -0.42
C MET A 49 11.43 6.82 -1.08
N GLY A 50 12.71 6.89 -0.75
CA GLY A 50 13.68 5.87 -1.16
C GLY A 50 13.39 4.50 -0.57
N GLY A 51 14.10 3.49 -1.04
CA GLY A 51 14.18 2.19 -0.39
C GLY A 51 15.01 2.25 0.88
N SER A 52 15.07 1.13 1.62
CA SER A 52 15.83 1.03 2.86
C SER A 52 16.42 -0.38 3.00
N ASP A 53 17.64 -0.46 3.54
CA ASP A 53 18.28 -1.73 3.92
C ASP A 53 18.04 -2.08 5.40
N VAL A 54 17.29 -1.23 6.13
CA VAL A 54 16.92 -1.48 7.52
C VAL A 54 15.74 -2.42 7.57
N LEU A 55 15.94 -3.62 8.12
CA LEU A 55 14.97 -4.72 8.13
C LEU A 55 13.58 -4.33 8.66
N MET A 56 13.51 -3.48 9.68
CA MET A 56 12.24 -3.03 10.27
C MET A 56 11.63 -1.81 9.56
N ALA A 57 12.29 -1.26 8.54
CA ALA A 57 11.70 -0.14 7.81
C ALA A 57 10.59 -0.63 6.88
N PRO A 58 9.45 0.07 6.80
CA PRO A 58 8.40 -0.26 5.84
C PRO A 58 8.88 -0.26 4.38
N GLN A 59 9.98 0.43 4.09
CA GLN A 59 10.64 0.55 2.78
C GLN A 59 11.71 -0.53 2.53
N PHE A 60 11.87 -1.47 3.47
CA PHE A 60 12.92 -2.49 3.38
C PHE A 60 12.83 -3.28 2.06
N GLY A 61 13.95 -3.37 1.36
CA GLY A 61 14.10 -4.13 0.12
C GLY A 61 13.42 -3.53 -1.13
N ASN A 62 12.81 -2.35 -1.03
CA ASN A 62 12.17 -1.71 -2.17
C ASN A 62 13.21 -1.04 -3.07
N LYS A 63 13.52 -1.68 -4.19
CA LYS A 63 14.62 -1.31 -5.10
C LYS A 63 14.52 0.13 -5.65
N HIS A 64 13.34 0.52 -6.09
CA HIS A 64 13.11 1.81 -6.76
C HIS A 64 12.46 2.85 -5.83
N GLY A 65 12.27 2.49 -4.57
CA GLY A 65 11.62 3.35 -3.58
C GLY A 65 10.21 2.88 -3.22
N THR A 66 9.53 3.71 -2.47
CA THR A 66 8.25 3.38 -1.86
C THR A 66 7.31 4.56 -1.97
N LEU A 67 6.11 4.29 -2.42
CA LEU A 67 4.98 5.19 -2.32
C LEU A 67 4.30 4.98 -0.97
N SER A 68 4.32 6.00 -0.10
CA SER A 68 3.50 6.04 1.10
C SER A 68 2.24 6.83 0.81
N ILE A 69 1.10 6.16 0.92
CA ILE A 69 -0.20 6.78 0.70
C ILE A 69 -1.14 6.46 1.86
N GLU A 70 -1.79 7.49 2.38
CA GLU A 70 -2.66 7.38 3.55
C GLU A 70 -3.87 8.31 3.45
N PRO A 71 -5.08 7.77 3.53
CA PRO A 71 -6.27 8.57 3.77
C PRO A 71 -6.31 8.98 5.23
N VAL A 72 -6.78 10.19 5.48
CA VAL A 72 -6.93 10.76 6.82
C VAL A 72 -8.38 11.12 7.04
N SER A 73 -8.93 10.69 8.17
CA SER A 73 -10.30 10.98 8.56
C SER A 73 -10.37 11.50 9.97
N THR A 74 -11.44 12.21 10.28
CA THR A 74 -11.69 12.72 11.64
C THR A 74 -12.44 11.68 12.48
N ARG A 75 -12.50 11.91 13.80
CA ARG A 75 -13.27 11.06 14.71
C ARG A 75 -14.78 11.21 14.58
N ILE A 76 -15.25 12.10 13.72
CA ILE A 76 -16.68 12.32 13.44
C ILE A 76 -17.22 11.18 12.54
N VAL A 77 -16.36 10.60 11.70
CA VAL A 77 -16.74 9.46 10.86
C VAL A 77 -17.00 8.24 11.73
N HIS A 78 -18.13 7.57 11.50
CA HIS A 78 -18.46 6.34 12.19
C HIS A 78 -17.37 5.28 11.97
N LYS A 79 -17.01 4.57 13.04
CA LYS A 79 -15.92 3.60 13.01
C LYS A 79 -16.11 2.52 11.94
N GLU A 80 -17.30 1.98 11.81
CA GLU A 80 -17.62 0.94 10.81
C GLU A 80 -17.40 1.46 9.38
N VAL A 81 -17.84 2.68 9.10
CA VAL A 81 -17.65 3.34 7.78
C VAL A 81 -16.18 3.50 7.47
N TRP A 82 -15.40 3.96 8.44
CA TRP A 82 -13.96 4.11 8.30
C TRP A 82 -13.24 2.77 8.08
N GLU A 83 -13.61 1.74 8.86
CA GLU A 83 -13.03 0.41 8.73
C GLU A 83 -13.35 -0.23 7.37
N ASP A 84 -14.60 -0.15 6.90
CA ASP A 84 -15.00 -0.69 5.61
C ASP A 84 -14.27 0.01 4.45
N PHE A 85 -14.14 1.33 4.52
CA PHE A 85 -13.39 2.10 3.53
C PHE A 85 -11.90 1.71 3.50
N LYS A 86 -11.25 1.58 4.66
CA LYS A 86 -9.85 1.13 4.74
C LYS A 86 -9.68 -0.27 4.15
N ASP A 87 -10.60 -1.18 4.42
CA ASP A 87 -10.57 -2.56 3.91
C ASP A 87 -10.73 -2.59 2.38
N GLU A 88 -11.65 -1.80 1.81
CA GLU A 88 -11.82 -1.71 0.36
C GLU A 88 -10.55 -1.15 -0.30
N LEU A 89 -10.01 -0.07 0.24
CA LEU A 89 -8.82 0.57 -0.30
C LEU A 89 -7.57 -0.33 -0.19
N ALA A 90 -7.42 -1.04 0.91
CA ALA A 90 -6.33 -2.00 1.08
C ALA A 90 -6.40 -3.12 0.05
N LYS A 91 -7.58 -3.68 -0.23
CA LYS A 91 -7.78 -4.71 -1.26
C LYS A 91 -7.33 -4.22 -2.64
N VAL A 92 -7.65 -2.97 -2.99
CA VAL A 92 -7.21 -2.37 -4.26
C VAL A 92 -5.69 -2.32 -4.31
N TRP A 93 -5.03 -1.71 -3.33
CA TRP A 93 -3.58 -1.54 -3.34
C TRP A 93 -2.78 -2.84 -3.16
N MET A 94 -3.33 -3.84 -2.47
CA MET A 94 -2.72 -5.17 -2.35
C MET A 94 -2.91 -6.03 -3.61
N SER A 95 -3.82 -5.65 -4.51
CA SER A 95 -4.02 -6.34 -5.79
C SER A 95 -2.99 -5.97 -6.86
N TYR A 96 -2.13 -4.98 -6.60
CA TYR A 96 -1.12 -4.54 -7.56
C TYR A 96 -0.06 -5.61 -7.81
N LYS A 97 0.48 -5.60 -9.01
CA LYS A 97 1.43 -6.61 -9.49
C LYS A 97 2.65 -5.97 -10.11
N GLU A 98 3.76 -6.70 -10.07
CA GLU A 98 4.94 -6.46 -10.89
C GLU A 98 4.64 -6.71 -12.38
N PHE A 99 5.54 -6.33 -13.27
CA PHE A 99 5.41 -6.53 -14.72
C PHE A 99 5.28 -8.01 -15.10
N ASP A 100 5.87 -8.91 -14.32
CA ASP A 100 5.81 -10.37 -14.54
C ASP A 100 4.53 -11.03 -13.98
N GLY A 101 3.62 -10.23 -13.41
CA GLY A 101 2.37 -10.67 -12.81
C GLY A 101 2.47 -11.15 -11.37
N SER A 102 3.66 -11.16 -10.77
CA SER A 102 3.83 -11.47 -9.35
C SER A 102 3.22 -10.36 -8.46
N PRO A 103 2.82 -10.67 -7.22
CA PRO A 103 2.28 -9.67 -6.30
C PRO A 103 3.31 -8.58 -5.96
N LEU A 104 2.90 -7.31 -5.96
CA LEU A 104 3.75 -6.16 -5.63
C LEU A 104 4.02 -6.01 -4.12
N LEU A 105 3.66 -6.91 -3.28
CA LEU A 105 3.94 -6.95 -1.83
C LEU A 105 3.76 -5.61 -1.10
N SER A 106 2.65 -4.91 -1.38
CA SER A 106 2.25 -3.71 -0.64
C SER A 106 2.10 -4.03 0.84
N ARG A 107 2.56 -3.10 1.73
CA ARG A 107 2.60 -3.34 3.18
C ARG A 107 1.82 -2.28 3.93
N VAL A 108 1.27 -2.65 5.08
CA VAL A 108 0.78 -1.68 6.05
C VAL A 108 1.95 -1.12 6.85
N HIS A 109 1.84 0.14 7.26
CA HIS A 109 2.81 0.74 8.17
C HIS A 109 2.47 0.30 9.60
N TRP A 110 3.33 -0.48 10.23
CA TRP A 110 3.11 -1.08 11.55
C TRP A 110 2.80 -0.08 12.69
N ALA A 111 3.17 1.21 12.54
CA ALA A 111 2.85 2.27 13.51
C ALA A 111 1.57 3.06 13.16
N LYS A 112 0.78 2.60 12.21
CA LYS A 112 -0.48 3.21 11.78
C LYS A 112 -1.64 2.24 11.97
N GLU A 113 -2.87 2.74 11.87
CA GLU A 113 -4.03 1.87 11.83
C GLU A 113 -3.96 0.92 10.63
N SER A 114 -4.17 -0.36 10.89
CA SER A 114 -4.21 -1.38 9.85
C SER A 114 -5.66 -1.69 9.45
N PRO A 115 -5.92 -1.96 8.17
CA PRO A 115 -7.19 -2.53 7.75
C PRO A 115 -7.45 -3.87 8.44
N ARG A 116 -8.71 -4.21 8.71
CA ARG A 116 -9.10 -5.50 9.32
C ARG A 116 -8.78 -6.70 8.43
N SER A 117 -8.80 -6.46 7.11
CA SER A 117 -8.51 -7.47 6.10
C SER A 117 -7.03 -7.86 6.02
N VAL A 118 -6.13 -7.10 6.67
CA VAL A 118 -4.69 -7.41 6.71
C VAL A 118 -4.36 -8.04 8.05
N THR A 119 -4.16 -9.35 8.06
CA THR A 119 -3.82 -10.09 9.26
C THR A 119 -2.32 -10.03 9.56
N ILE A 120 -1.97 -10.19 10.85
CA ILE A 120 -0.57 -10.27 11.28
C ILE A 120 0.13 -11.45 10.58
N ASP A 121 -0.58 -12.54 10.31
CA ASP A 121 -0.05 -13.72 9.63
C ASP A 121 0.38 -13.43 8.19
N GLU A 122 -0.36 -12.57 7.47
CA GLU A 122 0.05 -12.11 6.13
C GLU A 122 1.32 -11.24 6.21
N VAL A 123 1.41 -10.37 7.20
CA VAL A 123 2.62 -9.56 7.43
C VAL A 123 3.81 -10.44 7.81
N VAL A 124 3.61 -11.45 8.66
CA VAL A 124 4.65 -12.38 9.09
C VAL A 124 5.09 -13.30 7.96
N SER A 125 4.17 -13.77 7.10
CA SER A 125 4.52 -14.60 5.94
C SER A 125 5.41 -13.85 4.94
N LEU A 126 5.24 -12.54 4.83
CA LEU A 126 6.10 -11.67 3.99
C LEU A 126 7.51 -11.46 4.59
N LEU A 127 7.68 -11.72 5.89
CA LEU A 127 8.95 -11.61 6.61
C LEU A 127 9.60 -12.99 6.83
N SER A 128 8.96 -14.09 6.42
CA SER A 128 9.48 -15.43 6.57
C SER A 128 10.72 -15.65 5.70
N PRO A 129 11.81 -16.24 6.23
CA PRO A 129 13.01 -16.55 5.47
C PRO A 129 12.78 -17.56 4.33
N ASP A 130 11.67 -18.29 4.35
CA ASP A 130 11.25 -19.25 3.31
C ASP A 130 10.44 -18.58 2.17
N SER A 131 10.13 -17.29 2.27
CA SER A 131 9.64 -16.56 1.10
C SER A 131 10.75 -16.54 0.05
N PRO A 132 10.49 -16.90 -1.22
CA PRO A 132 11.54 -16.95 -2.22
C PRO A 132 12.28 -15.62 -2.24
N PRO A 133 13.61 -15.61 -2.18
CA PRO A 133 14.37 -14.37 -2.13
C PRO A 133 14.19 -13.61 -3.43
N THR A 134 13.39 -12.55 -3.41
CA THR A 134 13.40 -11.53 -4.47
C THR A 134 14.66 -10.65 -4.38
N CYS A 135 15.61 -11.03 -3.52
CA CYS A 135 16.89 -10.33 -3.40
C CYS A 135 18.03 -11.22 -3.89
N ALA A 136 18.48 -10.98 -5.14
CA ALA A 136 19.69 -11.59 -5.70
C ALA A 136 21.01 -11.09 -5.04
N LEU A 137 20.95 -10.42 -3.90
CA LEU A 137 22.09 -9.81 -3.20
C LEU A 137 22.42 -10.47 -1.85
N CYS A 138 21.80 -11.61 -1.53
CA CYS A 138 22.21 -12.44 -0.39
C CYS A 138 23.07 -13.62 -0.88
N ARG A 139 24.20 -13.31 -1.51
CA ARG A 139 25.35 -14.22 -1.64
C ARG A 139 26.63 -13.50 -1.26
#